data_6f70701d3ee4d10a13bd801b1a0a5e14
#
_entry.id   6f70701d3ee4d10a13bd801b1a0a5e14
#
_cell.length_a   1.000
_cell.length_b   1.000
_cell.length_c   1.000
_cell.angle_alpha   90.00
_cell.angle_beta   90.00
_cell.angle_gamma   90.00
#
_symmetry.space_group_name_H-M   'P 1'
#
loop_
_entity.id
_entity.type
_entity.pdbx_description
1 polymer ?
#
loop_
_entity_poly.entity_id
_entity_poly.type
_entity_poly.pdbx_seq_one_letter_code
_entity_poly.pdbx_strand_id
1 'polypeptide(L)'
;VHAIHENPDWWPPFATAFAAEGVEVRPWLLTGEDPLDLSGEPPEGVFWSRMSASAHTRGHDRSIAQTRAVLRWLEGHGRRVVNGSAVLELEVSKVAQDSALRAAGIDTPRTVVAFGPEQVVAAAAALHDDGITSVVTKHNQGGKGLGVRRFDDPASLEAHVASPDWVVPVDGVALVQEYVAPAQPFVTRAEFVGGRFLYALAASTSQGFELCPADACGVDGQPLFRLREGHVPPLLERYEAFLSATGIEIAGIEYIEATDGRVVTYDVNTNTNYNPDVEAVAPVRGPHAIARYLASQSSPA
;
A
#
# COMPACT_ATOMS: atom_id res chain seq x y z
N VAL A 1 7.92 15.28 -16.01
CA VAL A 1 7.67 14.09 -15.20
C VAL A 1 6.78 13.13 -15.96
N HIS A 2 7.01 11.81 -15.85
CA HIS A 2 6.14 10.76 -16.37
C HIS A 2 5.54 10.00 -15.18
N ALA A 3 4.20 9.92 -15.10
CA ALA A 3 3.51 9.22 -14.03
C ALA A 3 2.97 7.88 -14.54
N ILE A 4 3.59 6.78 -14.10
CA ILE A 4 3.22 5.41 -14.49
C ILE A 4 2.11 4.91 -13.57
N HIS A 5 0.94 4.58 -14.12
CA HIS A 5 -0.21 4.08 -13.38
C HIS A 5 -1.09 3.17 -14.25
N GLU A 6 -2.06 2.49 -13.64
CA GLU A 6 -3.01 1.62 -14.36
C GLU A 6 -4.48 2.04 -14.17
N ASN A 7 -4.75 3.00 -13.30
CA ASN A 7 -6.11 3.44 -13.02
C ASN A 7 -6.28 4.94 -13.27
N PRO A 8 -6.96 5.33 -14.38
CA PRO A 8 -7.19 6.72 -14.70
C PRO A 8 -8.14 7.44 -13.72
N ASP A 9 -9.03 6.73 -13.01
CA ASP A 9 -9.98 7.33 -12.08
C ASP A 9 -9.28 7.95 -10.87
N TRP A 10 -8.07 7.50 -10.54
CA TRP A 10 -7.27 8.02 -9.43
C TRP A 10 -6.35 9.18 -9.83
N TRP A 11 -6.36 9.56 -11.11
CA TRP A 11 -5.44 10.57 -11.63
C TRP A 11 -5.86 12.03 -11.40
N PRO A 12 -7.16 12.43 -11.45
CA PRO A 12 -7.57 13.83 -11.44
C PRO A 12 -7.01 14.69 -10.29
N PRO A 13 -6.95 14.22 -9.01
CA PRO A 13 -6.37 15.00 -7.92
C PRO A 13 -4.89 15.34 -8.16
N PHE A 14 -4.14 14.42 -8.75
CA PHE A 14 -2.72 14.64 -9.09
C PHE A 14 -2.59 15.60 -10.27
N ALA A 15 -3.37 15.42 -11.33
CA ALA A 15 -3.36 16.35 -12.46
C ALA A 15 -3.59 17.79 -12.02
N THR A 16 -4.57 18.00 -11.13
CA THR A 16 -4.88 19.32 -10.56
C THR A 16 -3.69 19.87 -9.77
N ALA A 17 -3.07 19.05 -8.91
CA ALA A 17 -1.94 19.47 -8.09
C ALA A 17 -0.70 19.81 -8.94
N PHE A 18 -0.36 18.97 -9.94
CA PHE A 18 0.76 19.23 -10.84
C PHE A 18 0.57 20.53 -11.63
N ALA A 19 -0.64 20.76 -12.14
CA ALA A 19 -0.96 22.02 -12.84
C ALA A 19 -0.83 23.24 -11.92
N ALA A 20 -1.31 23.13 -10.67
CA ALA A 20 -1.21 24.22 -9.69
C ALA A 20 0.24 24.53 -9.27
N GLU A 21 1.11 23.52 -9.23
CA GLU A 21 2.55 23.68 -8.94
C GLU A 21 3.38 24.04 -10.20
N GLY A 22 2.75 24.16 -11.36
CA GLY A 22 3.44 24.49 -12.63
C GLY A 22 4.36 23.38 -13.14
N VAL A 23 4.10 22.12 -12.76
CA VAL A 23 4.92 20.97 -13.13
C VAL A 23 4.30 20.22 -14.29
N GLU A 24 5.02 20.14 -15.43
CA GLU A 24 4.56 19.33 -16.57
C GLU A 24 4.62 17.86 -16.21
N VAL A 25 3.47 17.17 -16.31
CA VAL A 25 3.37 15.74 -16.07
C VAL A 25 2.64 15.04 -17.23
N ARG A 26 3.14 13.89 -17.63
CA ARG A 26 2.57 13.02 -18.67
C ARG A 26 2.15 11.72 -18.01
N PRO A 27 0.83 11.44 -17.88
CA PRO A 27 0.36 10.14 -17.45
C PRO A 27 0.80 9.06 -18.44
N TRP A 28 1.31 7.95 -17.92
CA TRP A 28 1.66 6.77 -18.71
C TRP A 28 0.85 5.59 -18.18
N LEU A 29 -0.24 5.31 -18.88
CA LEU A 29 -1.16 4.25 -18.50
C LEU A 29 -0.59 2.89 -18.94
N LEU A 30 -0.43 1.96 -18.00
CA LEU A 30 0.05 0.59 -18.24
C LEU A 30 -1.02 -0.42 -17.80
N THR A 31 -1.89 -0.82 -18.73
CA THR A 31 -2.98 -1.80 -18.49
C THR A 31 -2.58 -3.24 -18.80
N GLY A 32 -1.42 -3.43 -19.40
CA GLY A 32 -0.96 -4.75 -19.86
C GLY A 32 -1.42 -5.11 -21.29
N GLU A 33 -2.03 -4.19 -22.00
CA GLU A 33 -2.57 -4.44 -23.36
C GLU A 33 -1.55 -4.11 -24.45
N ASP A 34 -0.74 -3.07 -24.26
CA ASP A 34 0.22 -2.61 -25.25
C ASP A 34 1.58 -3.34 -25.12
N PRO A 35 2.19 -3.75 -26.25
CA PRO A 35 3.53 -4.30 -26.24
C PRO A 35 4.58 -3.21 -25.88
N LEU A 36 5.68 -3.63 -25.28
CA LEU A 36 6.84 -2.77 -25.01
C LEU A 36 7.96 -3.09 -25.99
N ASP A 37 8.35 -2.09 -26.78
CA ASP A 37 9.53 -2.17 -27.65
C ASP A 37 10.78 -1.72 -26.86
N LEU A 38 11.71 -2.65 -26.64
CA LEU A 38 12.96 -2.42 -25.93
C LEU A 38 14.13 -2.01 -26.85
N SER A 39 13.90 -1.92 -28.17
CA SER A 39 14.97 -1.63 -29.14
C SER A 39 15.38 -0.15 -29.18
N GLY A 40 14.51 0.74 -28.70
CA GLY A 40 14.75 2.17 -28.61
C GLY A 40 15.21 2.61 -27.23
N GLU A 41 15.58 3.90 -27.11
CA GLU A 41 15.82 4.53 -25.82
C GLU A 41 14.50 5.04 -25.20
N PRO A 42 14.34 4.92 -23.88
CA PRO A 42 13.21 5.51 -23.20
C PRO A 42 13.26 7.04 -23.26
N PRO A 43 12.10 7.72 -23.18
CA PRO A 43 12.06 9.17 -23.13
C PRO A 43 12.89 9.74 -21.95
N GLU A 44 13.31 10.97 -22.11
CA GLU A 44 14.00 11.70 -21.03
C GLU A 44 13.02 12.14 -19.94
N GLY A 45 13.52 12.25 -18.71
CA GLY A 45 12.78 12.81 -17.60
C GLY A 45 12.81 11.97 -16.33
N VAL A 46 11.99 12.40 -15.36
CA VAL A 46 11.76 11.67 -14.10
C VAL A 46 10.50 10.84 -14.23
N PHE A 47 10.58 9.60 -13.80
CA PHE A 47 9.47 8.66 -13.83
C PHE A 47 9.01 8.39 -12.40
N TRP A 48 7.71 8.41 -12.18
CA TRP A 48 7.09 8.06 -10.91
C TRP A 48 6.19 6.84 -11.09
N SER A 49 6.56 5.75 -10.45
CA SER A 49 5.73 4.54 -10.45
C SER A 49 4.72 4.60 -9.31
N ARG A 50 3.45 4.50 -9.69
CA ARG A 50 2.31 4.31 -8.80
C ARG A 50 1.43 3.14 -9.24
N MET A 51 2.06 2.03 -9.58
CA MET A 51 1.36 0.79 -9.90
C MET A 51 0.71 0.21 -8.65
N SER A 52 -0.52 -0.28 -8.77
CA SER A 52 -1.28 -0.85 -7.67
C SER A 52 -1.20 -2.37 -7.65
N ALA A 53 -0.96 -2.94 -6.47
CA ALA A 53 -1.06 -4.39 -6.24
C ALA A 53 -2.44 -4.97 -6.58
N SER A 54 -3.50 -4.13 -6.52
CA SER A 54 -4.89 -4.53 -6.82
C SER A 54 -5.31 -4.37 -8.28
N ALA A 55 -4.39 -4.15 -9.22
CA ALA A 55 -4.70 -3.91 -10.63
C ALA A 55 -5.57 -5.02 -11.25
N HIS A 56 -5.35 -6.27 -10.89
CA HIS A 56 -6.15 -7.42 -11.33
C HIS A 56 -7.65 -7.29 -11.00
N THR A 57 -8.04 -6.57 -9.93
CA THR A 57 -9.46 -6.35 -9.58
C THR A 57 -10.20 -5.42 -10.56
N ARG A 58 -9.47 -4.81 -11.50
CA ARG A 58 -9.98 -3.93 -12.55
C ARG A 58 -9.79 -4.51 -13.96
N GLY A 59 -9.45 -5.82 -14.06
CA GLY A 59 -9.19 -6.50 -15.31
C GLY A 59 -7.80 -6.21 -15.90
N HIS A 60 -6.91 -5.57 -15.14
CA HIS A 60 -5.55 -5.23 -15.59
C HIS A 60 -4.53 -6.28 -15.11
N ASP A 61 -4.80 -7.56 -15.37
CA ASP A 61 -4.00 -8.69 -14.85
C ASP A 61 -2.54 -8.67 -15.27
N ARG A 62 -2.22 -8.05 -16.41
CA ARG A 62 -0.87 -7.99 -16.97
C ARG A 62 -0.13 -6.69 -16.64
N SER A 63 -0.79 -5.70 -16.03
CA SER A 63 -0.20 -4.38 -15.79
C SER A 63 1.04 -4.43 -14.90
N ILE A 64 1.05 -5.27 -13.87
CA ILE A 64 2.21 -5.45 -12.98
C ILE A 64 3.40 -6.02 -13.76
N ALA A 65 3.18 -7.04 -14.60
CA ALA A 65 4.23 -7.61 -15.43
C ALA A 65 4.79 -6.60 -16.45
N GLN A 66 3.90 -5.84 -17.09
CA GLN A 66 4.28 -4.76 -18.01
C GLN A 66 5.07 -3.66 -17.26
N THR A 67 4.62 -3.26 -16.08
CA THR A 67 5.32 -2.25 -15.26
C THR A 67 6.70 -2.72 -14.85
N ARG A 68 6.87 -4.00 -14.42
CA ARG A 68 8.19 -4.57 -14.15
C ARG A 68 9.14 -4.42 -15.34
N ALA A 69 8.68 -4.73 -16.54
CA ALA A 69 9.48 -4.60 -17.76
C ALA A 69 9.84 -3.14 -18.05
N VAL A 70 8.86 -2.22 -17.96
CA VAL A 70 9.07 -0.78 -18.17
C VAL A 70 10.07 -0.21 -17.16
N LEU A 71 9.90 -0.49 -15.86
CA LEU A 71 10.79 0.03 -14.84
C LEU A 71 12.23 -0.46 -15.01
N ARG A 72 12.42 -1.75 -15.33
CA ARG A 72 13.76 -2.31 -15.62
C ARG A 72 14.40 -1.69 -16.86
N TRP A 73 13.62 -1.43 -17.89
CA TRP A 73 14.10 -0.74 -19.10
C TRP A 73 14.53 0.70 -18.80
N LEU A 74 13.71 1.45 -18.05
CA LEU A 74 14.04 2.81 -17.63
C LEU A 74 15.33 2.86 -16.80
N GLU A 75 15.40 2.02 -15.77
CA GLU A 75 16.56 1.94 -14.86
C GLU A 75 17.83 1.48 -15.60
N GLY A 76 17.71 0.52 -16.54
CA GLY A 76 18.80 0.06 -17.37
C GLY A 76 19.39 1.13 -18.29
N HIS A 77 18.60 2.17 -18.62
CA HIS A 77 19.04 3.35 -19.36
C HIS A 77 19.39 4.56 -18.45
N GLY A 78 19.52 4.33 -17.14
CA GLY A 78 19.92 5.39 -16.19
C GLY A 78 18.84 6.45 -15.95
N ARG A 79 17.58 6.20 -16.28
CA ARG A 79 16.49 7.13 -15.99
C ARG A 79 16.23 7.21 -14.49
N ARG A 80 15.89 8.41 -13.99
CA ARG A 80 15.47 8.60 -12.60
C ARG A 80 14.06 8.07 -12.40
N VAL A 81 13.91 7.01 -11.61
CA VAL A 81 12.62 6.40 -11.28
C VAL A 81 12.36 6.52 -9.79
N VAL A 82 11.29 7.22 -9.42
CA VAL A 82 10.76 7.31 -8.06
C VAL A 82 9.84 6.13 -7.82
N ASN A 83 10.00 5.42 -6.72
CA ASN A 83 9.37 4.15 -6.46
C ASN A 83 9.63 3.13 -7.60
N GLY A 84 10.90 2.86 -7.86
CA GLY A 84 11.37 2.02 -8.98
C GLY A 84 11.04 0.53 -8.83
N SER A 85 11.74 -0.29 -9.59
CA SER A 85 11.45 -1.73 -9.70
C SER A 85 11.56 -2.49 -8.37
N ALA A 86 12.52 -2.15 -7.51
CA ALA A 86 12.63 -2.76 -6.18
C ALA A 86 11.44 -2.43 -5.28
N VAL A 87 10.92 -1.21 -5.37
CA VAL A 87 9.75 -0.74 -4.63
C VAL A 87 8.47 -1.40 -5.15
N LEU A 88 8.37 -1.63 -6.47
CA LEU A 88 7.24 -2.39 -7.03
C LEU A 88 7.13 -3.79 -6.43
N GLU A 89 8.26 -4.49 -6.19
CA GLU A 89 8.22 -5.81 -5.57
C GLU A 89 7.72 -5.77 -4.12
N LEU A 90 7.96 -4.67 -3.40
CA LEU A 90 7.37 -4.46 -2.08
C LEU A 90 5.87 -4.12 -2.17
N GLU A 91 5.45 -3.30 -3.15
CA GLU A 91 4.03 -2.97 -3.36
C GLU A 91 3.18 -4.22 -3.62
N VAL A 92 3.69 -5.14 -4.42
CA VAL A 92 2.90 -6.31 -4.86
C VAL A 92 3.01 -7.53 -3.95
N SER A 93 3.79 -7.45 -2.86
CA SER A 93 3.99 -8.58 -1.94
C SER A 93 4.01 -8.17 -0.48
N LYS A 94 2.93 -8.49 0.24
CA LYS A 94 2.88 -8.30 1.70
C LYS A 94 3.89 -9.17 2.45
N VAL A 95 4.25 -10.32 1.90
CA VAL A 95 5.34 -11.16 2.44
C VAL A 95 6.68 -10.42 2.37
N ALA A 96 6.97 -9.78 1.24
CA ALA A 96 8.19 -8.99 1.10
C ALA A 96 8.19 -7.77 2.04
N GLN A 97 7.04 -7.09 2.18
CA GLN A 97 6.89 -5.98 3.13
C GLN A 97 7.12 -6.42 4.58
N ASP A 98 6.45 -7.51 5.03
CA ASP A 98 6.61 -8.03 6.39
C ASP A 98 8.07 -8.38 6.69
N SER A 99 8.72 -9.08 5.76
CA SER A 99 10.14 -9.44 5.89
C SER A 99 11.05 -8.20 5.98
N ALA A 100 10.82 -7.19 5.14
CA ALA A 100 11.62 -5.97 5.13
C ALA A 100 11.40 -5.11 6.39
N LEU A 101 10.15 -5.00 6.87
CA LEU A 101 9.80 -4.29 8.10
C LEU A 101 10.48 -4.95 9.32
N ARG A 102 10.39 -6.28 9.44
CA ARG A 102 11.05 -7.05 10.51
C ARG A 102 12.57 -6.88 10.48
N ALA A 103 13.18 -6.94 9.30
CA ALA A 103 14.62 -6.73 9.13
C ALA A 103 15.06 -5.32 9.57
N ALA A 104 14.16 -4.33 9.47
CA ALA A 104 14.36 -2.96 9.96
C ALA A 104 14.03 -2.78 11.47
N GLY A 105 13.69 -3.87 12.17
CA GLY A 105 13.32 -3.82 13.59
C GLY A 105 11.96 -3.16 13.86
N ILE A 106 11.07 -3.16 12.87
CA ILE A 106 9.70 -2.66 12.99
C ILE A 106 8.77 -3.85 13.27
N ASP A 107 8.00 -3.75 14.34
CA ASP A 107 7.07 -4.81 14.71
C ASP A 107 5.93 -4.92 13.71
N THR A 108 5.66 -6.16 13.27
CA THR A 108 4.53 -6.53 12.40
C THR A 108 3.69 -7.60 13.08
N PRO A 109 2.43 -7.82 12.68
CA PRO A 109 1.63 -8.90 13.22
C PRO A 109 2.32 -10.25 13.03
N ARG A 110 2.19 -11.16 14.00
CA ARG A 110 2.69 -12.52 13.80
C ARG A 110 2.00 -13.14 12.58
N THR A 111 2.79 -13.58 11.62
CA THR A 111 2.32 -13.96 10.30
C THR A 111 2.81 -15.36 9.93
N VAL A 112 1.92 -16.18 9.40
CA VAL A 112 2.24 -17.44 8.73
C VAL A 112 1.83 -17.31 7.26
N VAL A 113 2.74 -17.62 6.35
CA VAL A 113 2.49 -17.59 4.91
C VAL A 113 2.00 -18.96 4.46
N ALA A 114 0.91 -18.98 3.68
CA ALA A 114 0.26 -20.19 3.19
C ALA A 114 0.16 -20.20 1.66
N PHE A 115 0.46 -21.34 1.05
CA PHE A 115 0.49 -21.56 -0.40
C PHE A 115 -0.65 -22.50 -0.83
N GLY A 116 -1.88 -22.16 -0.42
CA GLY A 116 -3.08 -22.90 -0.73
C GLY A 116 -4.02 -23.06 0.47
N PRO A 117 -5.27 -23.47 0.24
CA PRO A 117 -6.34 -23.45 1.24
C PRO A 117 -6.04 -24.36 2.45
N GLU A 118 -5.47 -25.55 2.22
CA GLU A 118 -5.13 -26.50 3.31
C GLU A 118 -4.07 -25.91 4.25
N GLN A 119 -3.10 -25.17 3.70
CA GLN A 119 -2.07 -24.51 4.52
C GLN A 119 -2.64 -23.31 5.28
N VAL A 120 -3.65 -22.61 4.75
CA VAL A 120 -4.34 -21.54 5.47
C VAL A 120 -5.01 -22.07 6.73
N VAL A 121 -5.69 -23.21 6.63
CA VAL A 121 -6.31 -23.88 7.80
C VAL A 121 -5.24 -24.33 8.80
N ALA A 122 -4.18 -24.99 8.32
CA ALA A 122 -3.09 -25.43 9.19
C ALA A 122 -2.38 -24.25 9.89
N ALA A 123 -2.18 -23.14 9.19
CA ALA A 123 -1.57 -21.92 9.76
C ALA A 123 -2.44 -21.32 10.88
N ALA A 124 -3.76 -21.28 10.71
CA ALA A 124 -4.68 -20.79 11.73
C ALA A 124 -4.68 -21.68 12.97
N ALA A 125 -4.66 -23.01 12.78
CA ALA A 125 -4.56 -23.95 13.88
C ALA A 125 -3.24 -23.77 14.65
N ALA A 126 -2.12 -23.65 13.97
CA ALA A 126 -0.81 -23.44 14.60
C ALA A 126 -0.75 -22.13 15.40
N LEU A 127 -1.30 -21.03 14.86
CA LEU A 127 -1.38 -19.76 15.58
C LEU A 127 -2.28 -19.87 16.82
N HIS A 128 -3.38 -20.62 16.72
CA HIS A 128 -4.28 -20.85 17.84
C HIS A 128 -3.61 -21.69 18.95
N ASP A 129 -2.86 -22.74 18.59
CA ASP A 129 -2.10 -23.56 19.54
C ASP A 129 -1.02 -22.75 20.28
N ASP A 130 -0.49 -21.70 19.62
CA ASP A 130 0.45 -20.74 20.22
C ASP A 130 -0.25 -19.65 21.06
N GLY A 131 -1.58 -19.75 21.27
CA GLY A 131 -2.35 -18.85 22.13
C GLY A 131 -2.94 -17.63 21.43
N ILE A 132 -2.87 -17.54 20.09
CA ILE A 132 -3.50 -16.45 19.32
C ILE A 132 -4.97 -16.81 19.10
N THR A 133 -5.88 -16.08 19.75
CA THR A 133 -7.31 -16.38 19.77
C THR A 133 -8.05 -15.93 18.49
N SER A 134 -7.53 -14.92 17.81
CA SER A 134 -8.16 -14.38 16.59
C SER A 134 -7.11 -14.16 15.53
N VAL A 135 -7.44 -14.51 14.28
CA VAL A 135 -6.56 -14.31 13.13
C VAL A 135 -7.24 -13.49 12.04
N VAL A 136 -6.43 -12.89 11.17
CA VAL A 136 -6.87 -12.20 9.95
C VAL A 136 -6.22 -12.90 8.76
N THR A 137 -7.02 -13.26 7.75
CA THR A 137 -6.48 -13.67 6.45
C THR A 137 -6.28 -12.47 5.55
N LYS A 138 -5.29 -12.53 4.66
CA LYS A 138 -5.03 -11.52 3.62
C LYS A 138 -4.45 -12.18 2.38
N HIS A 139 -4.76 -11.62 1.19
CA HIS A 139 -3.99 -11.96 -0.01
C HIS A 139 -2.60 -11.32 0.05
N ASN A 140 -1.58 -12.02 -0.41
CA ASN A 140 -0.24 -11.46 -0.54
C ASN A 140 -0.23 -10.29 -1.55
N GLN A 141 -0.72 -10.55 -2.77
CA GLN A 141 -0.93 -9.51 -3.76
C GLN A 141 -2.39 -9.05 -3.73
N GLY A 142 -2.63 -7.84 -3.23
CA GLY A 142 -3.99 -7.30 -3.13
C GLY A 142 -4.01 -5.90 -2.53
N GLY A 143 -5.18 -5.32 -2.52
CA GLY A 143 -5.47 -4.01 -1.92
C GLY A 143 -6.97 -3.86 -1.71
N LYS A 144 -7.42 -2.74 -1.15
CA LYS A 144 -8.83 -2.43 -0.87
C LYS A 144 -9.53 -3.46 0.04
N GLY A 145 -8.78 -4.10 0.94
CA GLY A 145 -9.37 -5.10 1.85
C GLY A 145 -9.71 -6.46 1.20
N LEU A 146 -9.37 -6.69 -0.07
CA LEU A 146 -9.68 -7.94 -0.75
C LEU A 146 -9.06 -9.14 -0.01
N GLY A 147 -9.92 -10.11 0.36
CA GLY A 147 -9.51 -11.31 1.10
C GLY A 147 -9.13 -11.02 2.57
N VAL A 148 -9.31 -9.79 3.06
CA VAL A 148 -9.09 -9.46 4.46
C VAL A 148 -10.32 -9.86 5.27
N ARG A 149 -10.17 -10.89 6.12
CA ARG A 149 -11.26 -11.38 6.95
C ARG A 149 -10.73 -11.84 8.31
N ARG A 150 -11.46 -11.48 9.38
CA ARG A 150 -11.16 -11.91 10.73
C ARG A 150 -11.92 -13.20 11.08
N PHE A 151 -11.24 -14.06 11.82
CA PHE A 151 -11.78 -15.29 12.38
C PHE A 151 -11.38 -15.38 13.85
N ASP A 152 -12.37 -15.68 14.70
CA ASP A 152 -12.16 -15.76 16.15
C ASP A 152 -11.93 -17.22 16.62
N ASP A 153 -12.00 -18.18 15.69
CA ASP A 153 -11.67 -19.59 15.91
C ASP A 153 -11.24 -20.28 14.60
N PRO A 154 -10.42 -21.37 14.67
CA PRO A 154 -9.96 -22.08 13.48
C PRO A 154 -11.08 -22.75 12.67
N ALA A 155 -12.17 -23.20 13.32
CA ALA A 155 -13.25 -23.91 12.64
C ALA A 155 -14.06 -22.98 11.72
N SER A 156 -14.27 -21.73 12.12
CA SER A 156 -14.92 -20.73 11.27
C SER A 156 -14.07 -20.36 10.05
N LEU A 157 -12.74 -20.34 10.19
CA LEU A 157 -11.83 -20.16 9.08
C LEU A 157 -11.85 -21.37 8.14
N GLU A 158 -11.78 -22.59 8.66
CA GLU A 158 -11.87 -23.82 7.86
C GLU A 158 -13.17 -23.86 7.06
N ALA A 159 -14.32 -23.58 7.70
CA ALA A 159 -15.62 -23.50 7.03
C ALA A 159 -15.64 -22.45 5.91
N HIS A 160 -15.01 -21.29 6.12
CA HIS A 160 -14.90 -20.25 5.09
C HIS A 160 -14.03 -20.70 3.91
N VAL A 161 -12.87 -21.31 4.18
CA VAL A 161 -11.96 -21.81 3.14
C VAL A 161 -12.62 -22.90 2.30
N ALA A 162 -13.50 -23.72 2.90
CA ALA A 162 -14.27 -24.75 2.19
C ALA A 162 -15.51 -24.19 1.46
N SER A 163 -15.86 -22.94 1.64
CA SER A 163 -17.06 -22.32 1.06
C SER A 163 -16.82 -21.73 -0.33
N PRO A 164 -17.89 -21.49 -1.13
CA PRO A 164 -17.78 -20.76 -2.39
C PRO A 164 -17.32 -19.29 -2.25
N ASP A 165 -17.36 -18.74 -1.03
CA ASP A 165 -16.94 -17.38 -0.75
C ASP A 165 -15.41 -17.25 -0.61
N TRP A 166 -14.69 -18.37 -0.60
CA TRP A 166 -13.23 -18.34 -0.62
C TRP A 166 -12.70 -17.86 -1.96
N VAL A 167 -12.06 -16.71 -1.94
CA VAL A 167 -11.39 -16.14 -3.13
C VAL A 167 -9.92 -16.55 -3.09
N VAL A 168 -9.51 -17.32 -4.09
CA VAL A 168 -8.10 -17.72 -4.23
C VAL A 168 -7.24 -16.48 -4.55
N PRO A 169 -6.15 -16.25 -3.78
CA PRO A 169 -5.21 -15.17 -4.11
C PRO A 169 -4.67 -15.29 -5.55
N VAL A 170 -4.53 -14.16 -6.24
CA VAL A 170 -4.09 -14.12 -7.64
C VAL A 170 -2.70 -14.72 -7.87
N ASP A 171 -1.84 -14.66 -6.86
CA ASP A 171 -0.50 -15.24 -6.84
C ASP A 171 -0.43 -16.60 -6.10
N GLY A 172 -1.57 -17.11 -5.63
CA GLY A 172 -1.67 -18.36 -4.87
C GLY A 172 -1.17 -18.26 -3.43
N VAL A 173 -0.84 -17.06 -2.93
CA VAL A 173 -0.24 -16.85 -1.61
C VAL A 173 -1.17 -16.07 -0.69
N ALA A 174 -1.47 -16.65 0.46
CA ALA A 174 -2.25 -16.02 1.53
C ALA A 174 -1.37 -15.82 2.79
N LEU A 175 -1.68 -14.80 3.56
CA LEU A 175 -1.14 -14.58 4.89
C LEU A 175 -2.22 -14.87 5.91
N VAL A 176 -1.87 -15.60 6.97
CA VAL A 176 -2.66 -15.77 8.19
C VAL A 176 -1.92 -15.04 9.29
N GLN A 177 -2.51 -13.97 9.81
CA GLN A 177 -1.88 -13.06 10.76
C GLN A 177 -2.64 -13.02 12.08
N GLU A 178 -1.94 -12.78 13.21
CA GLU A 178 -2.61 -12.43 14.45
C GLU A 178 -3.52 -11.22 14.24
N TYR A 179 -4.70 -11.24 14.85
CA TYR A 179 -5.52 -10.05 14.96
C TYR A 179 -4.99 -9.17 16.08
N VAL A 180 -4.53 -7.98 15.74
CA VAL A 180 -4.08 -6.97 16.68
C VAL A 180 -5.22 -6.02 16.98
N ALA A 181 -5.73 -6.01 18.22
CA ALA A 181 -6.83 -5.14 18.62
C ALA A 181 -6.33 -3.69 18.78
N PRO A 182 -6.89 -2.72 18.04
CA PRO A 182 -6.53 -1.32 18.19
C PRO A 182 -7.05 -0.76 19.52
N ALA A 183 -6.26 0.09 20.20
CA ALA A 183 -6.65 0.75 21.44
C ALA A 183 -7.76 1.80 21.24
N GLN A 184 -7.91 2.29 20.02
CA GLN A 184 -8.96 3.21 19.59
C GLN A 184 -9.68 2.61 18.38
N PRO A 185 -10.94 2.99 18.06
CA PRO A 185 -11.69 2.41 16.94
C PRO A 185 -11.20 2.90 15.56
N PHE A 186 -9.90 2.99 15.36
CA PHE A 186 -9.24 3.35 14.11
C PHE A 186 -7.82 2.77 14.05
N VAL A 187 -7.31 2.69 12.84
CA VAL A 187 -5.88 2.49 12.56
C VAL A 187 -5.28 3.79 12.09
N THR A 188 -3.96 3.94 12.21
CA THR A 188 -3.26 5.14 11.76
C THR A 188 -2.56 4.88 10.45
N ARG A 189 -2.71 5.83 9.52
CA ARG A 189 -1.93 5.88 8.30
C ARG A 189 -1.09 7.15 8.30
N ALA A 190 0.22 6.98 8.17
CA ALA A 190 1.20 8.06 8.05
C ALA A 190 1.63 8.21 6.60
N GLU A 191 1.52 9.41 6.04
CA GLU A 191 1.89 9.73 4.67
C GLU A 191 3.31 10.28 4.60
N PHE A 192 4.06 9.83 3.58
CA PHE A 192 5.46 10.21 3.34
C PHE A 192 5.67 10.62 1.89
N VAL A 193 6.45 11.69 1.68
CA VAL A 193 6.91 12.14 0.36
C VAL A 193 8.39 12.50 0.44
N GLY A 194 9.20 12.01 -0.50
CA GLY A 194 10.65 12.12 -0.46
C GLY A 194 11.26 11.38 0.74
N GLY A 195 10.59 10.31 1.22
CA GLY A 195 10.99 9.57 2.41
C GLY A 195 10.78 10.34 3.73
N ARG A 196 10.07 11.48 3.70
CA ARG A 196 9.81 12.35 4.86
C ARG A 196 8.34 12.39 5.20
N PHE A 197 8.07 12.38 6.50
CA PHE A 197 6.72 12.44 7.04
C PHE A 197 6.00 13.75 6.66
N LEU A 198 4.74 13.63 6.24
CA LEU A 198 3.86 14.78 5.94
C LEU A 198 2.83 15.01 7.04
N TYR A 199 1.97 14.03 7.25
CA TYR A 199 0.92 14.01 8.26
C TYR A 199 0.42 12.58 8.50
N ALA A 200 -0.37 12.40 9.54
CA ALA A 200 -1.06 11.13 9.79
C ALA A 200 -2.58 11.32 9.78
N LEU A 201 -3.28 10.27 9.40
CA LEU A 201 -4.73 10.20 9.46
C LEU A 201 -5.19 8.97 10.24
N ALA A 202 -6.37 9.06 10.84
CA ALA A 202 -7.09 7.95 11.43
C ALA A 202 -8.04 7.38 10.37
N ALA A 203 -7.96 6.06 10.13
CA ALA A 203 -8.92 5.31 9.32
C ALA A 203 -9.81 4.50 10.26
N SER A 204 -11.12 4.79 10.27
CA SER A 204 -12.09 4.13 11.15
C SER A 204 -12.17 2.63 10.87
N THR A 205 -12.19 1.82 11.94
CA THR A 205 -12.41 0.37 11.88
C THR A 205 -13.85 -0.04 12.21
N SER A 206 -14.77 0.93 12.38
CA SER A 206 -16.15 0.68 12.79
C SER A 206 -16.97 -0.15 11.79
N GLN A 207 -16.56 -0.19 10.54
CA GLN A 207 -17.24 -0.91 9.45
C GLN A 207 -16.52 -2.20 9.02
N GLY A 208 -15.51 -2.65 9.77
CA GLY A 208 -14.70 -3.83 9.46
C GLY A 208 -13.33 -3.46 8.89
N PHE A 209 -12.64 -4.49 8.35
CA PHE A 209 -11.26 -4.35 7.84
C PHE A 209 -11.19 -4.00 6.35
N GLU A 210 -12.32 -4.01 5.66
CA GLU A 210 -12.38 -3.52 4.29
C GLU A 210 -12.24 -2.00 4.34
N LEU A 211 -11.00 -1.51 4.25
CA LEU A 211 -10.75 -0.10 4.06
C LEU A 211 -11.30 0.28 2.70
N CYS A 212 -12.47 0.91 2.73
CA CYS A 212 -13.11 1.46 1.55
C CYS A 212 -12.17 2.41 0.80
N PRO A 213 -12.42 2.63 -0.52
CA PRO A 213 -11.71 3.64 -1.29
C PRO A 213 -11.67 4.97 -0.55
N ALA A 214 -10.64 5.78 -0.82
CA ALA A 214 -10.44 7.09 -0.21
C ALA A 214 -11.68 8.02 -0.20
N ASP A 215 -12.68 7.70 -1.02
CA ASP A 215 -13.90 8.48 -1.24
C ASP A 215 -15.14 7.95 -0.48
N ALA A 216 -15.03 6.90 0.33
CA ALA A 216 -16.19 6.31 0.99
C ALA A 216 -16.58 7.07 2.26
N CYS A 217 -17.88 7.33 2.42
CA CYS A 217 -18.50 7.83 3.65
C CYS A 217 -18.95 6.65 4.52
N GLY A 218 -18.82 6.78 5.85
CA GLY A 218 -19.32 5.81 6.80
C GLY A 218 -20.85 5.69 6.76
N VAL A 219 -21.38 4.51 7.13
CA VAL A 219 -22.83 4.23 7.14
C VAL A 219 -23.57 5.18 8.10
N ASP A 220 -22.88 5.70 9.12
CA ASP A 220 -23.44 6.60 10.15
C ASP A 220 -23.20 8.10 9.86
N GLY A 221 -22.79 8.46 8.62
CA GLY A 221 -22.47 9.84 8.26
C GLY A 221 -21.20 10.40 8.91
N GLN A 222 -20.43 9.56 9.62
CA GLN A 222 -19.13 9.93 10.14
C GLN A 222 -18.06 9.71 9.06
N PRO A 223 -17.06 10.60 8.94
CA PRO A 223 -15.98 10.42 7.98
C PRO A 223 -15.15 9.18 8.33
N LEU A 224 -14.89 8.34 7.34
CA LEU A 224 -14.01 7.17 7.51
C LEU A 224 -12.56 7.55 7.77
N PHE A 225 -12.14 8.70 7.24
CA PHE A 225 -10.79 9.22 7.38
C PHE A 225 -10.80 10.57 8.07
N ARG A 226 -9.89 10.78 9.01
CA ARG A 226 -9.77 12.03 9.77
C ARG A 226 -8.30 12.36 10.00
N LEU A 227 -7.91 13.62 9.76
CA LEU A 227 -6.56 14.09 10.10
C LEU A 227 -6.29 13.87 11.61
N ARG A 228 -5.14 13.31 11.94
CA ARG A 228 -4.61 13.26 13.30
C ARG A 228 -3.73 14.50 13.55
N GLU A 229 -4.38 15.61 13.90
CA GLU A 229 -3.68 16.89 14.10
C GLU A 229 -2.55 16.78 15.12
N GLY A 230 -1.36 17.26 14.75
CA GLY A 230 -0.18 17.26 15.62
C GLY A 230 0.37 15.87 15.95
N HIS A 231 -0.21 14.80 15.41
CA HIS A 231 0.30 13.46 15.68
C HIS A 231 1.59 13.18 14.92
N VAL A 232 2.58 12.69 15.65
CA VAL A 232 3.85 12.20 15.09
C VAL A 232 3.90 10.69 15.31
N PRO A 233 4.14 9.86 14.28
CA PRO A 233 4.23 8.41 14.45
C PRO A 233 5.26 8.02 15.52
N PRO A 234 4.92 7.10 16.44
CA PRO A 234 5.86 6.65 17.47
C PRO A 234 7.15 6.04 16.92
N LEU A 235 7.09 5.49 15.70
CA LEU A 235 8.22 4.88 15.00
C LEU A 235 8.78 5.76 13.86
N LEU A 236 8.58 7.09 13.89
CA LEU A 236 8.92 7.98 12.78
C LEU A 236 10.34 7.78 12.26
N GLU A 237 11.35 7.82 13.13
CA GLU A 237 12.75 7.67 12.73
C GLU A 237 13.02 6.30 12.08
N ARG A 238 12.39 5.24 12.57
CA ARG A 238 12.49 3.90 11.99
C ARG A 238 11.80 3.81 10.63
N TYR A 239 10.66 4.47 10.49
CA TYR A 239 9.98 4.54 9.19
C TYR A 239 10.80 5.29 8.15
N GLU A 240 11.35 6.46 8.48
CA GLU A 240 12.21 7.20 7.55
C GLU A 240 13.48 6.41 7.19
N ALA A 241 14.08 5.72 8.15
CA ALA A 241 15.23 4.84 7.89
C ALA A 241 14.86 3.65 6.99
N PHE A 242 13.71 3.00 7.25
CA PHE A 242 13.17 1.92 6.43
C PHE A 242 12.92 2.37 4.99
N LEU A 243 12.23 3.49 4.81
CA LEU A 243 11.95 4.06 3.49
C LEU A 243 13.24 4.36 2.72
N SER A 244 14.23 4.95 3.39
CA SER A 244 15.54 5.22 2.81
C SER A 244 16.28 3.92 2.40
N ALA A 245 16.29 2.91 3.26
CA ALA A 245 16.98 1.65 3.00
C ALA A 245 16.34 0.83 1.87
N THR A 246 15.02 0.94 1.70
CA THR A 246 14.26 0.23 0.66
C THR A 246 14.10 1.01 -0.64
N GLY A 247 14.50 2.30 -0.67
CA GLY A 247 14.32 3.18 -1.82
C GLY A 247 12.87 3.63 -2.02
N ILE A 248 12.01 3.50 -1.01
CA ILE A 248 10.64 4.01 -1.05
C ILE A 248 10.68 5.50 -0.78
N GLU A 249 10.17 6.29 -1.72
CA GLU A 249 10.19 7.75 -1.63
C GLU A 249 8.80 8.35 -1.40
N ILE A 250 7.76 7.67 -1.88
CA ILE A 250 6.36 8.08 -1.68
C ILE A 250 5.59 6.88 -1.18
N ALA A 251 5.00 6.98 0.03
CA ALA A 251 4.23 5.90 0.61
C ALA A 251 3.27 6.39 1.72
N GLY A 252 2.23 5.58 1.97
CA GLY A 252 1.45 5.59 3.18
C GLY A 252 1.77 4.34 4.01
N ILE A 253 2.20 4.51 5.26
CA ILE A 253 2.48 3.42 6.21
C ILE A 253 1.31 3.29 7.18
N GLU A 254 0.76 2.09 7.29
CA GLU A 254 -0.38 1.81 8.16
C GLU A 254 0.05 1.00 9.39
N TYR A 255 -0.35 1.47 10.56
CA TYR A 255 -0.03 0.84 11.82
C TYR A 255 -1.16 0.92 12.85
N ILE A 256 -1.12 0.00 13.80
CA ILE A 256 -2.06 -0.13 14.91
C ILE A 256 -1.33 0.27 16.20
N GLU A 257 -1.89 1.22 16.94
CA GLU A 257 -1.56 1.44 18.35
C GLU A 257 -2.45 0.47 19.13
N ALA A 258 -1.86 -0.65 19.58
CA ALA A 258 -2.58 -1.79 20.11
C ALA A 258 -2.98 -1.62 21.57
N THR A 259 -4.02 -2.36 22.02
CA THR A 259 -4.48 -2.37 23.40
C THR A 259 -3.42 -2.86 24.40
N ASP A 260 -2.47 -3.68 23.93
CA ASP A 260 -1.34 -4.20 24.74
C ASP A 260 -0.13 -3.25 24.77
N GLY A 261 -0.24 -2.07 24.14
CA GLY A 261 0.80 -1.04 24.11
C GLY A 261 1.81 -1.20 22.97
N ARG A 262 1.72 -2.23 22.13
CA ARG A 262 2.56 -2.36 20.91
C ARG A 262 2.16 -1.34 19.87
N VAL A 263 3.11 -0.94 19.04
CA VAL A 263 2.88 -0.26 17.77
C VAL A 263 3.22 -1.24 16.66
N VAL A 264 2.20 -1.72 15.95
CA VAL A 264 2.31 -2.83 15.00
C VAL A 264 2.02 -2.33 13.59
N THR A 265 3.01 -2.40 12.70
CA THR A 265 2.89 -1.98 11.29
C THR A 265 2.43 -3.16 10.44
N TYR A 266 1.41 -2.96 9.60
CA TYR A 266 0.81 -4.07 8.86
C TYR A 266 0.68 -3.85 7.36
N ASP A 267 0.91 -2.62 6.86
CA ASP A 267 0.86 -2.32 5.42
C ASP A 267 1.71 -1.11 5.04
N VAL A 268 2.32 -1.18 3.86
CA VAL A 268 3.08 -0.08 3.24
C VAL A 268 2.57 0.08 1.82
N ASN A 269 1.87 1.17 1.57
CA ASN A 269 1.24 1.47 0.29
C ASN A 269 2.09 2.46 -0.50
N THR A 270 2.73 2.04 -1.56
CA THR A 270 3.53 2.91 -2.44
C THR A 270 2.72 3.56 -3.56
N ASN A 271 1.48 3.10 -3.74
CA ASN A 271 0.46 3.74 -4.55
C ASN A 271 -0.59 4.41 -3.64
N THR A 272 -0.25 5.55 -3.08
CA THR A 272 -1.17 6.27 -2.18
C THR A 272 -2.21 7.07 -2.95
N ASN A 273 -3.44 7.09 -2.43
CA ASN A 273 -4.50 8.00 -2.82
C ASN A 273 -4.90 8.83 -1.60
N TYR A 274 -5.28 10.06 -1.82
CA TYR A 274 -5.50 11.05 -0.76
C TYR A 274 -6.98 11.36 -0.63
N ASN A 275 -7.49 11.31 0.60
CA ASN A 275 -8.89 11.64 0.88
C ASN A 275 -9.11 13.15 0.77
N PRO A 276 -10.08 13.65 -0.02
CA PRO A 276 -10.29 15.08 -0.25
C PRO A 276 -10.58 15.88 1.02
N ASP A 277 -11.34 15.30 1.97
CA ASP A 277 -11.71 15.99 3.22
C ASP A 277 -10.50 16.14 4.14
N VAL A 278 -9.62 15.13 4.19
CA VAL A 278 -8.34 15.20 4.91
C VAL A 278 -7.43 16.23 4.25
N GLU A 279 -7.31 16.20 2.92
CA GLU A 279 -6.50 17.14 2.14
C GLU A 279 -6.94 18.61 2.31
N ALA A 280 -8.24 18.85 2.52
CA ALA A 280 -8.77 20.21 2.74
C ALA A 280 -8.25 20.85 4.02
N VAL A 281 -7.91 20.05 5.04
CA VAL A 281 -7.48 20.51 6.37
C VAL A 281 -6.03 20.12 6.71
N ALA A 282 -5.38 19.31 5.88
CA ALA A 282 -4.00 18.88 6.10
C ALA A 282 -3.03 20.08 6.05
N PRO A 283 -1.97 20.09 6.89
CA PRO A 283 -0.97 21.17 6.91
C PRO A 283 -0.20 21.28 5.59
N VAL A 284 -0.05 20.16 4.90
CA VAL A 284 0.57 20.07 3.57
C VAL A 284 -0.24 19.08 2.75
N ARG A 285 -0.72 19.48 1.58
CA ARG A 285 -1.48 18.60 0.67
C ARG A 285 -0.57 17.59 0.00
N GLY A 286 -0.89 16.29 0.13
CA GLY A 286 -0.09 15.20 -0.39
C GLY A 286 0.19 15.27 -1.90
N PRO A 287 -0.82 15.42 -2.80
CA PRO A 287 -0.58 15.53 -4.23
C PRO A 287 0.30 16.73 -4.62
N HIS A 288 0.18 17.87 -3.93
CA HIS A 288 1.03 19.04 -4.13
C HIS A 288 2.47 18.79 -3.66
N ALA A 289 2.66 18.12 -2.52
CA ALA A 289 3.99 17.74 -2.04
C ALA A 289 4.68 16.81 -3.03
N ILE A 290 3.94 15.83 -3.60
CA ILE A 290 4.44 14.93 -4.65
C ILE A 290 4.87 15.71 -5.90
N ALA A 291 4.04 16.63 -6.39
CA ALA A 291 4.37 17.43 -7.56
C ALA A 291 5.67 18.22 -7.35
N ARG A 292 5.82 18.92 -6.22
CA ARG A 292 7.05 19.65 -5.87
C ARG A 292 8.26 18.73 -5.72
N TYR A 293 8.08 17.59 -5.05
CA TYR A 293 9.15 16.60 -4.88
C TYR A 293 9.65 16.08 -6.24
N LEU A 294 8.76 15.67 -7.13
CA LEU A 294 9.14 15.15 -8.44
C LEU A 294 9.77 16.22 -9.34
N ALA A 295 9.32 17.49 -9.24
CA ALA A 295 9.97 18.61 -9.92
C ALA A 295 11.42 18.79 -9.46
N SER A 296 11.70 18.66 -8.16
CA SER A 296 13.06 18.78 -7.62
C SER A 296 14.00 17.66 -8.11
N GLN A 297 13.46 16.50 -8.51
CA GLN A 297 14.23 15.39 -9.07
C GLN A 297 14.62 15.62 -10.56
N SER A 298 14.00 16.59 -11.23
CA SER A 298 14.24 16.90 -12.64
C SER A 298 15.38 17.89 -12.86
N SER A 299 15.88 18.54 -11.80
CA SER A 299 17.00 19.47 -11.91
C SER A 299 18.32 18.70 -12.03
N PRO A 300 19.19 19.02 -13.00
CA PRO A 300 20.53 18.45 -13.04
C PRO A 300 21.29 18.83 -11.77
N ALA A 301 21.96 17.85 -11.15
CA ALA A 301 22.85 18.05 -10.02
C ALA A 301 24.06 18.91 -10.39
#